data_f0df3da81d88e287f2fb636383baa933
#
_entry.id   f0df3da81d88e287f2fb636383baa933
#
_cell.length_a   1.000
_cell.length_b   1.000
_cell.length_c   1.000
_cell.angle_alpha   90.00
_cell.angle_beta   90.00
_cell.angle_gamma   90.00
#
_symmetry.space_group_name_H-M   'P 1'
#
loop_
_entity.id
_entity.type
_entity.pdbx_description
1 polymer ?
#
loop_
_entity_poly.entity_id
_entity_poly.type
_entity_poly.pdbx_seq_one_letter_code
_entity_poly.pdbx_strand_id
1 'polypeptide(L)'
;MLEIRIPYESTTDRATFLLASDIHLDNPKCDRAMLGRHLSEMRDRNGHALFFGDVLCVMQGKKDRRGSKGDIRPEHLGGNYFDLVFRESAEWLKPWQDRILLMGDGNHETAVINNQEIDPLENVVRLMRDSGAPTEHMGYQGFVRFVFSRGNKEGVRRCTLFFHHGAWGGIVTKGTMGGGRYAQVAPDADLVINGHNHERSIVAHPCYRVAENGKVWIEQRWHLQTGTYKQEFDGTGGFAVERIVMPKSLGGIWLTLRPRHKGGVEVIATPTT
;
A
#
# COMPACT_ATOMS: atom_id res chain seq x y z
N MET A 1 0.55 -14.38 5.42
CA MET A 1 0.15 -13.41 6.46
C MET A 1 1.41 -12.86 7.10
N LEU A 2 1.59 -11.53 7.10
CA LEU A 2 2.69 -10.84 7.77
C LEU A 2 2.30 -10.51 9.21
N GLU A 3 3.14 -10.83 10.20
CA GLU A 3 2.97 -10.41 11.58
C GLU A 3 4.00 -9.36 11.94
N ILE A 4 3.54 -8.17 12.37
CA ILE A 4 4.39 -7.07 12.79
C ILE A 4 4.25 -6.94 14.31
N ARG A 5 5.35 -7.24 15.02
CA ARG A 5 5.42 -7.17 16.49
C ARG A 5 5.84 -5.78 16.93
N ILE A 6 5.05 -5.17 17.79
CA ILE A 6 5.23 -3.81 18.29
C ILE A 6 5.36 -3.87 19.80
N PRO A 7 6.57 -3.73 20.35
CA PRO A 7 6.74 -3.62 21.80
C PRO A 7 6.10 -2.31 22.28
N TYR A 8 5.44 -2.34 23.42
CA TYR A 8 4.92 -1.15 24.08
C TYR A 8 5.05 -1.23 25.60
N GLU A 9 5.22 -0.10 26.25
CA GLU A 9 5.30 0.03 27.70
C GLU A 9 4.07 0.75 28.26
N SER A 10 3.56 1.69 27.48
CA SER A 10 2.41 2.53 27.84
C SER A 10 1.33 2.50 26.76
N THR A 11 0.08 2.73 27.18
CA THR A 11 -1.04 2.96 26.25
C THR A 11 -0.95 4.27 25.47
N THR A 12 0.07 5.11 25.76
CA THR A 12 0.39 6.30 24.98
C THR A 12 1.34 6.01 23.79
N ASP A 13 1.97 4.84 23.80
CA ASP A 13 2.88 4.43 22.74
C ASP A 13 2.12 4.25 21.42
N ARG A 14 2.82 4.54 20.33
CA ARG A 14 2.22 4.53 18.98
C ARG A 14 3.14 3.80 18.01
N ALA A 15 2.51 3.14 17.04
CA ALA A 15 3.20 2.68 15.85
C ALA A 15 2.60 3.40 14.64
N THR A 16 3.46 3.97 13.79
CA THR A 16 3.04 4.74 12.62
C THR A 16 3.44 4.00 11.35
N PHE A 17 2.54 3.96 10.38
CA PHE A 17 2.74 3.31 9.09
C PHE A 17 2.34 4.25 7.96
N LEU A 18 3.17 4.32 6.93
CA LEU A 18 2.79 4.84 5.62
C LEU A 18 2.15 3.72 4.82
N LEU A 19 0.88 3.87 4.50
CA LEU A 19 0.14 2.97 3.63
C LEU A 19 0.08 3.58 2.23
N ALA A 20 0.58 2.89 1.22
CA ALA A 20 0.62 3.39 -0.15
C ALA A 20 0.31 2.27 -1.15
N SER A 21 -0.20 2.63 -2.31
CA SER A 21 -0.30 1.81 -3.51
C SER A 21 -0.15 2.70 -4.75
N ASP A 22 -0.21 2.10 -5.92
CA ASP A 22 -0.23 2.83 -7.19
C ASP A 22 0.91 3.85 -7.28
N ILE A 23 2.11 3.40 -6.91
CA ILE A 23 3.33 4.21 -6.85
C ILE A 23 3.87 4.43 -8.26
N HIS A 24 3.89 3.36 -9.08
CA HIS A 24 4.41 3.38 -10.44
C HIS A 24 5.82 3.99 -10.53
N LEU A 25 6.72 3.52 -9.67
CA LEU A 25 8.04 4.12 -9.41
C LEU A 25 8.89 4.31 -10.66
N ASP A 26 8.83 3.36 -11.60
CA ASP A 26 9.55 3.37 -12.87
C ASP A 26 8.93 4.28 -13.94
N ASN A 27 7.73 4.84 -13.69
CA ASN A 27 7.05 5.72 -14.63
C ASN A 27 7.57 7.16 -14.51
N PRO A 28 7.80 7.88 -15.65
CA PRO A 28 8.19 9.29 -15.62
C PRO A 28 7.23 10.21 -14.87
N LYS A 29 5.93 9.84 -14.84
CA LYS A 29 4.88 10.60 -14.15
C LYS A 29 4.79 10.31 -12.65
N CYS A 30 5.60 9.39 -12.12
CA CYS A 30 5.68 9.18 -10.68
C CYS A 30 6.29 10.41 -10.01
N ASP A 31 5.56 11.01 -9.08
CA ASP A 31 6.09 12.10 -8.22
C ASP A 31 7.01 11.51 -7.15
N ARG A 32 8.23 11.18 -7.58
CA ARG A 32 9.28 10.66 -6.69
C ARG A 32 9.66 11.66 -5.59
N ALA A 33 9.50 12.97 -5.85
CA ALA A 33 9.79 13.99 -4.84
C ALA A 33 8.78 13.90 -3.68
N MET A 34 7.48 13.78 -3.99
CA MET A 34 6.45 13.56 -2.98
C MET A 34 6.65 12.25 -2.23
N LEU A 35 6.88 11.14 -2.95
CA LEU A 35 7.13 9.84 -2.34
C LEU A 35 8.34 9.89 -1.40
N GLY A 36 9.44 10.50 -1.84
CA GLY A 36 10.66 10.67 -1.03
C GLY A 36 10.42 11.50 0.23
N ARG A 37 9.62 12.56 0.15
CA ARG A 37 9.19 13.34 1.34
C ARG A 37 8.39 12.47 2.31
N HIS A 38 7.39 11.71 1.84
CA HIS A 38 6.59 10.85 2.70
C HIS A 38 7.42 9.71 3.34
N LEU A 39 8.35 9.11 2.60
CA LEU A 39 9.26 8.10 3.14
C LEU A 39 10.22 8.69 4.18
N SER A 40 10.71 9.91 3.97
CA SER A 40 11.54 10.61 4.94
C SER A 40 10.74 10.97 6.20
N GLU A 41 9.53 11.50 6.04
CA GLU A 41 8.61 11.77 7.15
C GLU A 41 8.24 10.48 7.91
N MET A 42 8.03 9.36 7.21
CA MET A 42 7.84 8.05 7.85
C MET A 42 9.02 7.71 8.76
N ARG A 43 10.26 7.92 8.30
CA ARG A 43 11.47 7.70 9.08
C ARG A 43 11.55 8.62 10.30
N ASP A 44 11.25 9.90 10.12
CA ASP A 44 11.25 10.90 11.21
C ASP A 44 10.22 10.56 12.29
N ARG A 45 9.10 9.95 11.90
CA ARG A 45 8.07 9.42 12.80
C ARG A 45 8.43 8.06 13.42
N ASN A 46 9.64 7.53 13.17
CA ASN A 46 10.07 6.17 13.54
C ASN A 46 9.07 5.11 13.06
N GLY A 47 8.48 5.32 11.89
CA GLY A 47 7.45 4.49 11.28
C GLY A 47 8.01 3.46 10.29
N HIS A 48 7.07 2.76 9.64
CA HIS A 48 7.34 1.79 8.57
C HIS A 48 6.39 2.01 7.40
N ALA A 49 6.74 1.49 6.22
CA ALA A 49 5.91 1.55 5.03
C ALA A 49 5.36 0.17 4.64
N LEU A 50 4.14 0.16 4.14
CA LEU A 50 3.46 -0.99 3.57
C LEU A 50 2.89 -0.59 2.19
N PHE A 51 3.27 -1.29 1.13
CA PHE A 51 2.87 -1.01 -0.24
C PHE A 51 1.91 -2.09 -0.74
N PHE A 52 0.77 -1.71 -1.30
CA PHE A 52 -0.34 -2.59 -1.62
C PHE A 52 -0.63 -2.67 -3.12
N GLY A 53 0.41 -2.90 -3.92
CA GLY A 53 0.35 -3.13 -5.35
C GLY A 53 0.60 -1.91 -6.23
N ASP A 54 0.85 -2.17 -7.50
CA ASP A 54 1.24 -1.21 -8.52
C ASP A 54 2.42 -0.32 -8.03
N VAL A 55 3.40 -0.96 -7.38
CA VAL A 55 4.66 -0.33 -6.98
C VAL A 55 5.44 0.04 -8.23
N LEU A 56 5.39 -0.82 -9.25
CA LEU A 56 5.98 -0.63 -10.56
C LEU A 56 4.88 -0.42 -11.61
N CYS A 57 5.23 0.29 -12.67
CA CYS A 57 4.37 0.46 -13.84
C CYS A 57 4.58 -0.67 -14.87
N VAL A 58 5.83 -0.93 -15.23
CA VAL A 58 6.34 -2.03 -16.08
C VAL A 58 5.49 -2.38 -17.32
N MET A 59 4.69 -1.43 -17.83
CA MET A 59 3.82 -1.60 -18.99
C MET A 59 4.61 -1.55 -20.29
N GLN A 60 5.55 -2.47 -20.44
CA GLN A 60 6.40 -2.57 -21.62
C GLN A 60 6.49 -4.01 -22.11
N GLY A 61 6.95 -4.18 -23.33
CA GLY A 61 7.10 -5.49 -23.95
C GLY A 61 6.13 -5.70 -25.12
N LYS A 62 6.45 -6.67 -25.97
CA LYS A 62 5.74 -6.90 -27.24
C LYS A 62 4.27 -7.29 -27.08
N LYS A 63 3.87 -7.82 -25.92
CA LYS A 63 2.52 -8.32 -25.66
C LYS A 63 1.67 -7.35 -24.82
N ASP A 64 2.25 -6.33 -24.21
CA ASP A 64 1.48 -5.35 -23.47
C ASP A 64 0.97 -4.23 -24.39
N ARG A 65 -0.35 -4.24 -24.66
CA ARG A 65 -1.01 -3.24 -25.50
C ARG A 65 -1.02 -1.84 -24.89
N ARG A 66 -0.69 -1.70 -23.61
CA ARG A 66 -0.59 -0.42 -22.89
C ARG A 66 0.79 0.20 -23.01
N GLY A 67 1.76 -0.53 -23.58
CA GLY A 67 3.14 -0.11 -23.72
C GLY A 67 3.27 1.19 -24.52
N SER A 68 3.94 2.16 -23.95
CA SER A 68 4.24 3.45 -24.56
C SER A 68 5.69 3.81 -24.29
N LYS A 69 6.44 4.18 -25.34
CA LYS A 69 7.81 4.65 -25.16
C LYS A 69 7.92 5.96 -24.39
N GLY A 70 6.85 6.77 -24.40
CA GLY A 70 6.75 8.01 -23.63
C GLY A 70 6.58 7.78 -22.13
N ASP A 71 6.25 6.55 -21.72
CA ASP A 71 6.09 6.15 -20.33
C ASP A 71 7.31 5.42 -19.76
N ILE A 72 8.45 5.50 -20.45
CA ILE A 72 9.74 4.94 -20.00
C ILE A 72 10.64 6.08 -19.54
N ARG A 73 11.21 5.97 -18.36
CA ARG A 73 12.23 6.90 -17.88
C ARG A 73 13.50 6.80 -18.76
N PRO A 74 14.21 7.92 -19.00
CA PRO A 74 15.43 7.91 -19.78
C PRO A 74 16.47 6.88 -19.31
N GLU A 75 16.58 6.68 -18.00
CA GLU A 75 17.49 5.72 -17.37
C GLU A 75 17.13 4.26 -17.64
N HIS A 76 15.90 3.98 -18.08
CA HIS A 76 15.42 2.64 -18.42
C HIS A 76 15.43 2.36 -19.93
N LEU A 77 15.86 3.30 -20.75
CA LEU A 77 15.96 3.12 -22.20
C LEU A 77 17.16 2.22 -22.52
N GLY A 78 16.87 0.97 -22.88
CA GLY A 78 17.91 0.00 -23.23
C GLY A 78 17.36 -1.35 -23.63
N GLY A 79 18.24 -2.27 -24.06
CA GLY A 79 17.86 -3.62 -24.49
C GLY A 79 17.43 -4.56 -23.35
N ASN A 80 17.71 -4.20 -22.12
CA ASN A 80 17.45 -4.97 -20.89
C ASN A 80 16.52 -4.20 -19.93
N TYR A 81 15.44 -3.66 -20.43
CA TYR A 81 14.49 -2.79 -19.73
C TYR A 81 14.13 -3.28 -18.32
N PHE A 82 13.69 -4.52 -18.15
CA PHE A 82 13.29 -5.04 -16.85
C PHE A 82 14.43 -5.05 -15.84
N ASP A 83 15.63 -5.46 -16.23
CA ASP A 83 16.80 -5.47 -15.34
C ASP A 83 17.16 -4.04 -14.89
N LEU A 84 17.08 -3.07 -15.79
CA LEU A 84 17.29 -1.65 -15.46
C LEU A 84 16.26 -1.15 -14.47
N VAL A 85 14.97 -1.45 -14.69
CA VAL A 85 13.88 -1.07 -13.77
C VAL A 85 14.09 -1.66 -12.39
N PHE A 86 14.40 -2.96 -12.30
CA PHE A 86 14.55 -3.63 -11.00
C PHE A 86 15.70 -3.06 -10.19
N ARG A 87 16.87 -2.88 -10.82
CA ARG A 87 18.07 -2.34 -10.15
C ARG A 87 17.88 -0.89 -9.72
N GLU A 88 17.35 -0.06 -10.62
CA GLU A 88 17.15 1.36 -10.35
C GLU A 88 16.08 1.57 -9.25
N SER A 89 14.99 0.78 -9.30
CA SER A 89 13.95 0.85 -8.27
C SER A 89 14.48 0.44 -6.89
N ALA A 90 15.25 -0.65 -6.81
CA ALA A 90 15.87 -1.08 -5.56
C ALA A 90 16.87 -0.04 -5.03
N GLU A 91 17.70 0.55 -5.89
CA GLU A 91 18.67 1.57 -5.50
C GLU A 91 17.97 2.86 -5.06
N TRP A 92 16.88 3.26 -5.76
CA TRP A 92 16.10 4.43 -5.36
C TRP A 92 15.44 4.26 -3.99
N LEU A 93 14.95 3.06 -3.66
CA LEU A 93 14.32 2.77 -2.37
C LEU A 93 15.33 2.53 -1.24
N LYS A 94 16.59 2.31 -1.55
CA LYS A 94 17.65 1.97 -0.59
C LYS A 94 17.75 2.89 0.64
N PRO A 95 17.59 4.23 0.54
CA PRO A 95 17.63 5.10 1.71
C PRO A 95 16.61 4.76 2.80
N TRP A 96 15.50 4.09 2.44
CA TRP A 96 14.39 3.77 3.35
C TRP A 96 14.10 2.27 3.46
N GLN A 97 14.91 1.41 2.81
CA GLN A 97 14.63 -0.02 2.66
C GLN A 97 14.49 -0.77 3.99
N ASP A 98 15.19 -0.31 5.05
CA ASP A 98 15.13 -0.86 6.41
C ASP A 98 13.76 -0.66 7.08
N ARG A 99 12.91 0.19 6.53
CA ARG A 99 11.57 0.54 7.03
C ARG A 99 10.42 0.11 6.13
N ILE A 100 10.70 -0.45 4.96
CA ILE A 100 9.68 -0.98 4.06
C ILE A 100 9.46 -2.44 4.42
N LEU A 101 8.31 -2.76 5.04
CA LEU A 101 8.05 -4.09 5.57
C LEU A 101 7.30 -4.99 4.60
N LEU A 102 6.54 -4.42 3.65
CA LEU A 102 5.70 -5.17 2.73
C LEU A 102 5.63 -4.48 1.38
N MET A 103 5.71 -5.28 0.32
CA MET A 103 5.33 -4.94 -1.05
C MET A 103 4.38 -6.02 -1.58
N GLY A 104 3.17 -5.64 -1.95
CA GLY A 104 2.17 -6.50 -2.59
C GLY A 104 2.12 -6.27 -4.09
N ASP A 105 1.62 -7.25 -4.83
CA ASP A 105 1.40 -7.14 -6.26
C ASP A 105 0.14 -6.31 -6.59
N GLY A 106 0.20 -5.61 -7.70
CA GLY A 106 -0.95 -5.02 -8.36
C GLY A 106 -1.20 -5.61 -9.74
N ASN A 107 -2.11 -5.01 -10.50
CA ASN A 107 -2.42 -5.49 -11.84
C ASN A 107 -1.30 -5.21 -12.86
N HIS A 108 -0.40 -4.30 -12.55
CA HIS A 108 0.76 -4.04 -13.38
C HIS A 108 1.79 -5.16 -13.23
N GLU A 109 2.13 -5.54 -12.02
CA GLU A 109 3.04 -6.64 -11.75
C GLU A 109 2.48 -7.97 -12.27
N THR A 110 1.22 -8.28 -11.95
CA THR A 110 0.60 -9.54 -12.40
C THR A 110 0.46 -9.63 -13.91
N ALA A 111 0.32 -8.49 -14.63
CA ALA A 111 0.33 -8.50 -16.08
C ALA A 111 1.70 -8.92 -16.66
N VAL A 112 2.80 -8.51 -16.03
CA VAL A 112 4.16 -8.94 -16.43
C VAL A 112 4.35 -10.42 -16.15
N ILE A 113 3.94 -10.89 -14.97
CA ILE A 113 4.01 -12.32 -14.61
C ILE A 113 3.27 -13.16 -15.68
N ASN A 114 2.03 -12.78 -16.02
CA ASN A 114 1.20 -13.51 -16.96
C ASN A 114 1.70 -13.44 -18.41
N ASN A 115 2.31 -12.34 -18.82
CA ASN A 115 2.70 -12.12 -20.22
C ASN A 115 4.17 -12.42 -20.51
N GLN A 116 5.04 -12.30 -19.49
CA GLN A 116 6.49 -12.38 -19.66
C GLN A 116 7.14 -13.48 -18.80
N GLU A 117 6.37 -14.12 -17.90
CA GLU A 117 6.86 -15.13 -16.93
C GLU A 117 7.98 -14.58 -16.03
N ILE A 118 7.93 -13.29 -15.74
CA ILE A 118 8.88 -12.59 -14.86
C ILE A 118 8.07 -11.98 -13.72
N ASP A 119 8.49 -12.22 -12.47
CA ASP A 119 7.95 -11.53 -11.32
C ASP A 119 8.76 -10.25 -11.06
N PRO A 120 8.23 -9.07 -11.43
CA PRO A 120 9.00 -7.83 -11.35
C PRO A 120 9.22 -7.39 -9.91
N LEU A 121 8.25 -7.58 -9.03
CA LEU A 121 8.33 -7.10 -7.66
C LEU A 121 9.20 -8.00 -6.79
N GLU A 122 9.13 -9.33 -6.97
CA GLU A 122 10.05 -10.26 -6.31
C GLU A 122 11.51 -9.96 -6.66
N ASN A 123 11.81 -9.58 -7.92
CA ASN A 123 13.16 -9.20 -8.30
C ASN A 123 13.64 -7.94 -7.57
N VAL A 124 12.80 -6.92 -7.41
CA VAL A 124 13.14 -5.71 -6.64
C VAL A 124 13.34 -6.05 -5.16
N VAL A 125 12.39 -6.81 -4.57
CA VAL A 125 12.45 -7.20 -3.16
C VAL A 125 13.69 -8.05 -2.88
N ARG A 126 14.05 -8.98 -3.78
CA ARG A 126 15.27 -9.77 -3.64
C ARG A 126 16.52 -8.89 -3.59
N LEU A 127 16.65 -7.92 -4.50
CA LEU A 127 17.78 -6.97 -4.49
C LEU A 127 17.83 -6.15 -3.19
N MET A 128 16.68 -5.74 -2.67
CA MET A 128 16.59 -5.04 -1.39
C MET A 128 16.99 -5.95 -0.22
N ARG A 129 16.53 -7.20 -0.19
CA ARG A 129 16.89 -8.20 0.82
C ARG A 129 18.37 -8.55 0.81
N ASP A 130 18.97 -8.67 -0.37
CA ASP A 130 20.42 -8.87 -0.53
C ASP A 130 21.22 -7.70 0.08
N SER A 131 20.60 -6.54 0.21
CA SER A 131 21.14 -5.35 0.88
C SER A 131 20.67 -5.20 2.34
N GLY A 132 20.01 -6.21 2.91
CA GLY A 132 19.58 -6.25 4.31
C GLY A 132 18.20 -5.70 4.63
N ALA A 133 17.34 -5.45 3.64
CA ALA A 133 15.95 -5.02 3.88
C ALA A 133 15.10 -6.14 4.50
N PRO A 134 14.19 -5.82 5.44
CA PRO A 134 13.25 -6.77 6.05
C PRO A 134 11.99 -7.00 5.18
N THR A 135 11.95 -6.46 3.99
CA THR A 135 10.76 -6.40 3.14
C THR A 135 10.22 -7.79 2.78
N GLU A 136 8.94 -8.02 3.03
CA GLU A 136 8.23 -9.21 2.57
C GLU A 136 7.50 -8.90 1.26
N HIS A 137 7.67 -9.80 0.27
CA HIS A 137 6.85 -9.81 -0.94
C HIS A 137 5.58 -10.61 -0.66
N MET A 138 4.44 -10.02 -0.97
CA MET A 138 3.13 -10.68 -0.90
C MET A 138 2.40 -10.46 -2.23
N GLY A 139 1.51 -11.42 -2.57
CA GLY A 139 0.75 -11.31 -3.80
C GLY A 139 -0.31 -10.19 -3.77
N TYR A 140 -1.31 -10.33 -4.63
CA TYR A 140 -2.38 -9.35 -4.88
C TYR A 140 -3.25 -9.03 -3.67
N GLN A 141 -3.31 -9.94 -2.69
CA GLN A 141 -4.06 -9.78 -1.44
C GLN A 141 -3.35 -10.49 -0.29
N GLY A 142 -3.68 -10.08 0.92
CA GLY A 142 -3.14 -10.73 2.10
C GLY A 142 -3.59 -10.11 3.41
N PHE A 143 -3.04 -10.64 4.48
CA PHE A 143 -3.30 -10.15 5.83
C PHE A 143 -2.03 -9.65 6.49
N VAL A 144 -2.14 -8.53 7.18
CA VAL A 144 -1.11 -8.02 8.10
C VAL A 144 -1.70 -8.01 9.51
N ARG A 145 -1.01 -8.61 10.46
CA ARG A 145 -1.40 -8.61 11.87
C ARG A 145 -0.44 -7.76 12.68
N PHE A 146 -0.92 -6.69 13.23
CA PHE A 146 -0.18 -5.87 14.18
C PHE A 146 -0.38 -6.44 15.59
N VAL A 147 0.71 -6.78 16.27
CA VAL A 147 0.70 -7.40 17.59
C VAL A 147 1.45 -6.51 18.58
N PHE A 148 0.70 -5.80 19.40
CA PHE A 148 1.27 -5.05 20.52
C PHE A 148 1.47 -5.98 21.71
N SER A 149 2.66 -6.01 22.29
CA SER A 149 3.00 -6.86 23.44
C SER A 149 3.87 -6.11 24.44
N ARG A 150 3.55 -6.34 25.73
CA ARG A 150 4.43 -5.98 26.86
C ARG A 150 5.25 -7.21 27.24
N GLY A 151 6.56 -7.14 27.21
CA GLY A 151 7.49 -8.16 27.70
C GLY A 151 6.95 -9.61 27.76
N ASN A 152 6.45 -10.02 28.88
CA ASN A 152 6.08 -11.41 29.19
C ASN A 152 4.64 -11.84 28.82
N LYS A 153 4.17 -11.55 27.63
CA LYS A 153 2.85 -11.98 27.07
C LYS A 153 1.59 -11.37 27.72
N GLU A 154 1.70 -10.62 28.79
CA GLU A 154 0.57 -9.89 29.33
C GLU A 154 0.19 -8.69 28.49
N GLY A 155 -1.10 -8.43 28.38
CA GLY A 155 -1.60 -7.23 27.69
C GLY A 155 -1.47 -7.25 26.17
N VAL A 156 -1.39 -8.43 25.52
CA VAL A 156 -1.35 -8.51 24.05
C VAL A 156 -2.58 -7.86 23.43
N ARG A 157 -2.37 -6.98 22.45
CA ARG A 157 -3.42 -6.34 21.64
C ARG A 157 -3.16 -6.64 20.17
N ARG A 158 -4.19 -6.91 19.43
CA ARG A 158 -4.09 -7.25 18.01
C ARG A 158 -4.97 -6.34 17.19
N CYS A 159 -4.51 -6.03 15.99
CA CYS A 159 -5.27 -5.36 14.96
C CYS A 159 -4.93 -6.05 13.62
N THR A 160 -5.94 -6.48 12.90
CA THR A 160 -5.78 -7.22 11.65
C THR A 160 -6.19 -6.34 10.48
N LEU A 161 -5.28 -6.18 9.53
CA LEU A 161 -5.51 -5.51 8.27
C LEU A 161 -5.61 -6.57 7.17
N PHE A 162 -6.65 -6.51 6.36
CA PHE A 162 -6.75 -7.18 5.08
C PHE A 162 -6.45 -6.19 3.96
N PHE A 163 -5.56 -6.55 3.05
CA PHE A 163 -5.34 -5.78 1.83
C PHE A 163 -5.70 -6.59 0.59
N HIS A 164 -6.20 -5.88 -0.40
CA HIS A 164 -6.40 -6.36 -1.76
C HIS A 164 -6.12 -5.19 -2.68
N HIS A 165 -5.24 -5.35 -3.69
CA HIS A 165 -4.87 -4.20 -4.54
C HIS A 165 -6.08 -3.50 -5.14
N GLY A 166 -7.05 -4.24 -5.63
CA GLY A 166 -8.27 -3.70 -6.21
C GLY A 166 -8.67 -4.47 -7.48
N ALA A 167 -9.93 -4.38 -7.86
CA ALA A 167 -10.44 -5.11 -9.03
C ALA A 167 -11.47 -4.32 -9.83
N TRP A 168 -11.83 -3.09 -9.44
CA TRP A 168 -13.01 -2.43 -9.98
C TRP A 168 -12.72 -0.99 -10.38
N GLY A 169 -12.85 -0.71 -11.68
CA GLY A 169 -12.71 0.61 -12.28
C GLY A 169 -14.04 1.31 -12.63
N GLY A 170 -15.19 0.83 -12.14
CA GLY A 170 -16.51 1.40 -12.47
C GLY A 170 -16.71 2.80 -11.91
N ILE A 171 -17.28 3.71 -12.71
CA ILE A 171 -17.50 5.12 -12.31
C ILE A 171 -18.45 5.22 -11.09
N VAL A 172 -19.44 4.32 -10.99
CA VAL A 172 -20.50 4.36 -9.96
C VAL A 172 -20.09 3.71 -8.65
N THR A 173 -19.14 2.77 -8.67
CA THR A 173 -18.74 1.97 -7.50
C THR A 173 -17.37 2.33 -6.94
N LYS A 174 -16.83 3.47 -7.32
CA LYS A 174 -15.55 3.99 -6.82
C LYS A 174 -15.63 4.40 -5.35
N GLY A 175 -14.49 4.37 -4.69
CA GLY A 175 -14.35 4.85 -3.32
C GLY A 175 -15.11 4.00 -2.29
N THR A 176 -15.94 4.62 -1.49
CA THR A 176 -16.58 4.03 -0.30
C THR A 176 -17.44 2.79 -0.57
N MET A 177 -18.04 2.67 -1.74
CA MET A 177 -18.87 1.51 -2.08
C MET A 177 -18.05 0.23 -2.33
N GLY A 178 -16.83 0.37 -2.85
CA GLY A 178 -15.92 -0.77 -3.04
C GLY A 178 -15.46 -1.40 -1.73
N GLY A 179 -15.21 -0.58 -0.71
CA GLY A 179 -14.74 -1.02 0.60
C GLY A 179 -15.66 -2.04 1.29
N GLY A 180 -16.99 -1.89 1.15
CA GLY A 180 -17.96 -2.82 1.69
C GLY A 180 -17.81 -4.26 1.18
N ARG A 181 -17.43 -4.44 -0.09
CA ARG A 181 -17.20 -5.75 -0.70
C ARG A 181 -15.96 -6.44 -0.12
N TYR A 182 -14.86 -5.71 0.03
CA TYR A 182 -13.64 -6.27 0.62
C TYR A 182 -13.85 -6.65 2.10
N ALA A 183 -14.67 -5.88 2.82
CA ALA A 183 -15.06 -6.19 4.18
C ALA A 183 -15.88 -7.48 4.32
N GLN A 184 -16.67 -7.84 3.29
CA GLN A 184 -17.40 -9.12 3.26
C GLN A 184 -16.45 -10.30 3.00
N VAL A 185 -15.40 -10.10 2.20
CA VAL A 185 -14.38 -11.13 1.93
C VAL A 185 -13.55 -11.43 3.18
N ALA A 186 -13.27 -10.43 4.00
CA ALA A 186 -12.46 -10.56 5.21
C ALA A 186 -13.23 -10.05 6.45
N PRO A 187 -14.26 -10.80 6.91
CA PRO A 187 -15.16 -10.34 7.97
C PRO A 187 -14.47 -10.10 9.31
N ASP A 188 -13.36 -10.76 9.57
CA ASP A 188 -12.61 -10.65 10.83
C ASP A 188 -11.52 -9.55 10.81
N ALA A 189 -11.32 -8.86 9.68
CA ALA A 189 -10.37 -7.77 9.61
C ALA A 189 -10.91 -6.50 10.28
N ASP A 190 -10.07 -5.82 11.04
CA ASP A 190 -10.37 -4.53 11.68
C ASP A 190 -10.20 -3.38 10.66
N LEU A 191 -9.23 -3.54 9.76
CA LEU A 191 -8.96 -2.62 8.65
C LEU A 191 -9.01 -3.39 7.33
N VAL A 192 -9.61 -2.76 6.34
CA VAL A 192 -9.57 -3.22 4.95
C VAL A 192 -8.94 -2.11 4.12
N ILE A 193 -7.96 -2.43 3.29
CA ILE A 193 -7.29 -1.45 2.43
C ILE A 193 -7.21 -1.93 0.98
N ASN A 194 -7.41 -1.00 0.06
CA ASN A 194 -7.23 -1.21 -1.37
C ASN A 194 -6.63 0.03 -2.08
N GLY A 195 -6.17 -0.16 -3.30
CA GLY A 195 -5.70 0.86 -4.23
C GLY A 195 -6.42 0.78 -5.56
N HIS A 196 -5.67 0.75 -6.68
CA HIS A 196 -6.10 0.52 -8.05
C HIS A 196 -6.86 1.68 -8.72
N ASN A 197 -7.77 2.31 -8.02
CA ASN A 197 -8.61 3.38 -8.59
C ASN A 197 -7.96 4.77 -8.52
N HIS A 198 -6.83 4.88 -7.86
CA HIS A 198 -6.11 6.15 -7.61
C HIS A 198 -6.99 7.19 -6.87
N GLU A 199 -7.98 6.74 -6.11
CA GLU A 199 -8.85 7.62 -5.32
C GLU A 199 -8.66 7.33 -3.84
N ARG A 200 -8.43 8.37 -3.06
CA ARG A 200 -8.21 8.20 -1.62
C ARG A 200 -9.52 8.35 -0.86
N SER A 201 -9.81 7.38 -0.01
CA SER A 201 -10.91 7.45 0.95
C SER A 201 -10.53 6.85 2.30
N ILE A 202 -11.09 7.41 3.36
CA ILE A 202 -10.92 6.95 4.74
C ILE A 202 -12.30 6.94 5.38
N VAL A 203 -12.83 5.76 5.64
CA VAL A 203 -14.18 5.60 6.17
C VAL A 203 -14.15 4.64 7.37
N ALA A 204 -14.77 5.06 8.47
CA ALA A 204 -14.96 4.24 9.66
C ALA A 204 -16.44 3.85 9.79
N HIS A 205 -16.70 2.55 9.84
CA HIS A 205 -18.05 2.01 10.01
C HIS A 205 -18.20 1.40 11.41
N PRO A 206 -19.18 1.81 12.19
CA PRO A 206 -19.49 1.13 13.46
C PRO A 206 -20.03 -0.28 13.16
N CYS A 207 -19.55 -1.26 13.89
CA CYS A 207 -20.05 -2.63 13.81
C CYS A 207 -20.21 -3.23 15.21
N TYR A 208 -21.16 -4.14 15.36
CA TYR A 208 -21.28 -4.94 16.57
C TYR A 208 -20.26 -6.07 16.59
N ARG A 209 -19.61 -6.24 17.72
CA ARG A 209 -18.78 -7.41 18.03
C ARG A 209 -19.43 -8.18 19.18
N VAL A 210 -19.33 -9.50 19.11
CA VAL A 210 -19.85 -10.41 20.14
C VAL A 210 -18.71 -11.32 20.57
N ALA A 211 -18.41 -11.34 21.87
CA ALA A 211 -17.46 -12.28 22.45
C ALA A 211 -18.13 -13.65 22.69
N GLU A 212 -17.33 -14.70 22.83
CA GLU A 212 -17.81 -16.06 23.12
C GLU A 212 -18.68 -16.12 24.40
N ASN A 213 -18.41 -15.27 25.39
CA ASN A 213 -19.19 -15.14 26.60
C ASN A 213 -20.48 -14.30 26.46
N GLY A 214 -20.87 -13.95 25.22
CA GLY A 214 -22.07 -13.18 24.91
C GLY A 214 -21.96 -11.66 25.12
N LYS A 215 -20.82 -11.14 25.55
CA LYS A 215 -20.63 -9.70 25.70
C LYS A 215 -20.66 -9.03 24.33
N VAL A 216 -21.45 -7.97 24.18
CA VAL A 216 -21.60 -7.17 22.97
C VAL A 216 -20.98 -5.79 23.17
N TRP A 217 -20.25 -5.30 22.15
CA TRP A 217 -19.74 -3.93 22.13
C TRP A 217 -19.75 -3.37 20.71
N ILE A 218 -19.62 -2.06 20.56
CA ILE A 218 -19.48 -1.38 19.27
C ILE A 218 -17.99 -1.12 19.03
N GLU A 219 -17.54 -1.45 17.85
CA GLU A 219 -16.17 -1.19 17.36
C GLU A 219 -16.21 -0.50 16.01
N GLN A 220 -15.14 0.18 15.64
CA GLN A 220 -14.99 0.80 14.32
C GLN A 220 -14.26 -0.17 13.40
N ARG A 221 -14.82 -0.43 12.24
CA ARG A 221 -14.16 -1.09 11.12
C ARG A 221 -13.74 -0.03 10.11
N TRP A 222 -12.49 -0.07 9.72
CA TRP A 222 -11.92 0.93 8.82
C TRP A 222 -11.85 0.41 7.40
N HIS A 223 -12.38 1.18 6.46
CA HIS A 223 -12.21 0.97 5.04
C HIS A 223 -11.33 2.09 4.50
N LEU A 224 -10.16 1.72 4.03
CA LEU A 224 -9.14 2.62 3.56
C LEU A 224 -8.92 2.37 2.06
N GLN A 225 -8.78 3.43 1.31
CA GLN A 225 -8.32 3.38 -0.08
C GLN A 225 -7.21 4.40 -0.24
N THR A 226 -6.07 3.97 -0.73
CA THR A 226 -4.93 4.85 -0.99
C THR A 226 -5.13 5.62 -2.28
N GLY A 227 -4.51 6.79 -2.36
CA GLY A 227 -4.34 7.50 -3.63
C GLY A 227 -3.21 6.90 -4.46
N THR A 228 -2.63 7.70 -5.33
CA THR A 228 -1.52 7.33 -6.21
C THR A 228 -0.35 8.29 -6.06
N TYR A 229 0.83 7.87 -6.51
CA TYR A 229 1.97 8.77 -6.70
C TYR A 229 2.21 9.12 -8.18
N LYS A 230 1.36 8.62 -9.08
CA LYS A 230 1.44 8.90 -10.52
C LYS A 230 0.61 10.13 -10.86
N GLN A 231 1.27 11.22 -11.21
CA GLN A 231 0.66 12.46 -11.64
C GLN A 231 0.30 12.40 -13.13
N GLU A 232 -0.94 12.06 -13.43
CA GLU A 232 -1.43 11.94 -14.82
C GLU A 232 -2.05 13.23 -15.35
N PHE A 233 -2.26 14.21 -14.48
CA PHE A 233 -2.92 15.46 -14.82
C PHE A 233 -1.88 16.58 -14.96
N ASP A 234 -1.59 16.98 -16.19
CA ASP A 234 -0.63 18.07 -16.50
C ASP A 234 -1.31 19.43 -16.71
N GLY A 235 -2.64 19.45 -16.67
CA GLY A 235 -3.45 20.68 -16.73
C GLY A 235 -3.79 21.17 -18.14
N THR A 236 -3.15 20.67 -19.20
CA THR A 236 -3.29 21.24 -20.55
C THR A 236 -3.60 20.24 -21.66
N GLY A 237 -3.29 18.96 -21.49
CA GLY A 237 -3.50 17.95 -22.53
C GLY A 237 -3.34 16.53 -22.03
N GLY A 238 -3.30 15.58 -22.94
CA GLY A 238 -3.12 14.17 -22.67
C GLY A 238 -4.39 13.39 -22.39
N PHE A 239 -4.25 12.07 -22.28
CA PHE A 239 -5.38 11.12 -22.19
C PHE A 239 -6.40 11.45 -21.08
N ALA A 240 -5.95 11.90 -19.94
CA ALA A 240 -6.83 12.22 -18.81
C ALA A 240 -7.71 13.43 -19.11
N VAL A 241 -7.14 14.47 -19.71
CA VAL A 241 -7.86 15.71 -20.09
C VAL A 241 -8.81 15.45 -21.25
N GLU A 242 -8.37 14.76 -22.29
CA GLU A 242 -9.17 14.46 -23.48
C GLU A 242 -10.40 13.57 -23.17
N ARG A 243 -10.32 12.76 -22.12
CA ARG A 243 -11.40 11.87 -21.69
C ARG A 243 -12.17 12.36 -20.46
N ILE A 244 -11.95 13.58 -20.04
CA ILE A 244 -12.59 14.17 -18.83
C ILE A 244 -12.43 13.23 -17.63
N VAL A 245 -11.25 12.64 -17.47
CA VAL A 245 -10.94 11.84 -16.28
C VAL A 245 -10.78 12.77 -15.09
N MET A 246 -11.44 12.48 -13.98
CA MET A 246 -11.31 13.28 -12.77
C MET A 246 -9.88 13.27 -12.24
N PRO A 247 -9.37 14.40 -11.73
CA PRO A 247 -8.07 14.45 -11.06
C PRO A 247 -7.99 13.39 -9.95
N LYS A 248 -6.83 12.77 -9.83
CA LYS A 248 -6.59 11.69 -8.86
C LYS A 248 -6.06 12.22 -7.54
N SER A 249 -6.37 11.50 -6.46
CA SER A 249 -5.84 11.83 -5.13
C SER A 249 -4.38 11.42 -5.04
N LEU A 250 -3.47 12.37 -4.94
CA LEU A 250 -2.05 12.07 -4.78
C LEU A 250 -1.70 11.71 -3.34
N GLY A 251 -0.75 10.77 -3.18
CA GLY A 251 -0.22 10.32 -1.90
C GLY A 251 -0.95 9.13 -1.29
N GLY A 252 -0.52 8.74 -0.09
CA GLY A 252 -1.01 7.60 0.67
C GLY A 252 -1.84 7.98 1.91
N ILE A 253 -1.78 7.11 2.91
CA ILE A 253 -2.48 7.26 4.19
C ILE A 253 -1.47 7.05 5.32
N TRP A 254 -1.47 7.94 6.30
CA TRP A 254 -0.84 7.69 7.58
C TRP A 254 -1.76 6.87 8.46
N LEU A 255 -1.31 5.69 8.88
CA LEU A 255 -1.97 4.86 9.87
C LEU A 255 -1.18 4.94 11.17
N THR A 256 -1.82 5.39 12.23
CA THR A 256 -1.28 5.35 13.59
C THR A 256 -2.10 4.38 14.43
N LEU A 257 -1.43 3.42 15.03
CA LEU A 257 -2.01 2.43 15.91
C LEU A 257 -1.54 2.67 17.35
N ARG A 258 -2.47 2.55 18.30
CA ARG A 258 -2.19 2.73 19.72
C ARG A 258 -2.90 1.67 20.57
N PRO A 259 -2.21 0.98 21.50
CA PRO A 259 -2.86 0.00 22.38
C PRO A 259 -3.81 0.70 23.35
N ARG A 260 -5.06 0.21 23.49
CA ARG A 260 -6.03 0.77 24.43
C ARG A 260 -5.89 0.17 25.82
N HIS A 261 -6.23 0.96 26.86
CA HIS A 261 -6.17 0.52 28.25
C HIS A 261 -7.11 -0.70 28.52
N LYS A 262 -8.32 -0.67 28.01
CA LYS A 262 -9.34 -1.72 28.22
C LYS A 262 -9.37 -2.83 27.16
N GLY A 263 -8.28 -3.01 26.41
CA GLY A 263 -8.19 -3.98 25.32
C GLY A 263 -8.40 -3.36 23.95
N GLY A 264 -7.94 -4.08 22.89
CA GLY A 264 -8.00 -3.62 21.51
C GLY A 264 -6.93 -2.58 21.16
N VAL A 265 -7.02 -2.09 19.94
CA VAL A 265 -6.11 -1.10 19.34
C VAL A 265 -6.94 0.09 18.86
N GLU A 266 -6.50 1.29 19.16
CA GLU A 266 -7.05 2.49 18.56
C GLU A 266 -6.41 2.69 17.19
N VAL A 267 -7.23 3.04 16.22
CA VAL A 267 -6.82 3.30 14.84
C VAL A 267 -7.07 4.78 14.54
N ILE A 268 -6.05 5.44 14.03
CA ILE A 268 -6.11 6.81 13.52
C ILE A 268 -5.57 6.76 12.09
N ALA A 269 -6.40 7.13 11.13
CA ALA A 269 -6.01 7.20 9.72
C ALA A 269 -6.19 8.62 9.20
N THR A 270 -5.14 9.16 8.57
CA THR A 270 -5.17 10.51 7.98
C THR A 270 -4.51 10.49 6.60
N PRO A 271 -4.93 11.36 5.67
CA PRO A 271 -4.23 11.47 4.40
C PRO A 271 -2.78 11.96 4.60
N THR A 272 -1.87 11.53 3.72
CA THR A 272 -0.58 12.23 3.56
C THR A 272 -0.83 13.58 2.87
N THR A 273 0.01 14.56 3.15
CA THR A 273 -0.11 15.94 2.62
C THR A 273 1.08 16.30 1.73
#